data_b3fd8e17552d5600ef51736496822af8
#
_entry.id   b3fd8e17552d5600ef51736496822af8
#
_cell.length_a   1.000
_cell.length_b   1.000
_cell.length_c   1.000
_cell.angle_alpha   90.00
_cell.angle_beta   90.00
_cell.angle_gamma   90.00
#
_symmetry.space_group_name_H-M   'P 1'
#
loop_
_entity.id
_entity.type
_entity.pdbx_description
1 polymer ?
#
loop_
_entity_poly.entity_id
_entity_poly.type
_entity_poly.pdbx_seq_one_letter_code
_entity_poly.pdbx_strand_id
1 'polypeptide(L)'
;MGTDDRITPRRFHDADGVEDWSVLYDGAVTRFATGTFERGAALVAEIARLAEEAGHHPDLDLRYGTLVVRLVSHDVGDISTRDQALAARISQAARALGIEPAAPRAQTVQISIHALDIPAVLAFWQAALGYDRLGDADLVDPLGRGPAIAFQQLDHPMTHHNRIHVDISVPSGEAAARVDAMLAAGGRLTENTREPYWWSFADPEGNVADIAAWRDDEDEENL
;
A
#
# COMPACT_ATOMS: atom_id res chain seq x y z
N MET A 1 20.86 -19.33 -5.36
CA MET A 1 20.41 -19.81 -4.05
C MET A 1 20.63 -18.65 -3.11
N GLY A 2 19.63 -17.78 -2.91
CA GLY A 2 19.68 -16.72 -1.92
C GLY A 2 19.73 -17.38 -0.55
N THR A 3 20.69 -17.00 0.27
CA THR A 3 20.67 -17.33 1.70
C THR A 3 19.43 -16.66 2.27
N ASP A 4 18.57 -17.42 2.93
CA ASP A 4 17.44 -16.87 3.70
C ASP A 4 18.03 -16.00 4.83
N ASP A 5 18.16 -14.69 4.56
CA ASP A 5 18.69 -13.69 5.48
C ASP A 5 17.55 -12.96 6.22
N ARG A 6 16.33 -13.51 6.17
CA ARG A 6 15.16 -13.05 6.92
C ARG A 6 15.47 -12.97 8.41
N ILE A 7 14.92 -11.94 9.05
CA ILE A 7 15.05 -11.73 10.49
C ILE A 7 13.68 -11.46 11.13
N THR A 8 13.61 -11.70 12.42
CA THR A 8 12.41 -11.35 13.20
C THR A 8 12.41 -9.85 13.55
N PRO A 9 11.23 -9.24 13.81
CA PRO A 9 11.15 -7.87 14.30
C PRO A 9 12.00 -7.62 15.55
N ARG A 10 12.08 -8.58 16.46
CA ARG A 10 12.94 -8.50 17.64
C ARG A 10 14.40 -8.37 17.25
N ARG A 11 14.89 -9.23 16.36
CA ARG A 11 16.28 -9.18 15.90
C ARG A 11 16.58 -7.89 15.15
N PHE A 12 15.59 -7.32 14.41
CA PHE A 12 15.75 -6.02 13.79
C PHE A 12 16.01 -4.93 14.84
N HIS A 13 15.20 -4.90 15.90
CA HIS A 13 15.33 -3.89 16.96
C HIS A 13 16.50 -4.12 17.92
N ASP A 14 17.11 -5.30 17.94
CA ASP A 14 18.32 -5.58 18.76
C ASP A 14 19.60 -4.93 18.16
N ALA A 15 19.55 -4.34 16.96
CA ALA A 15 20.69 -3.67 16.34
C ALA A 15 20.78 -2.21 16.78
N ASP A 16 22.02 -1.72 16.91
CA ASP A 16 22.29 -0.32 17.18
C ASP A 16 21.92 0.55 15.96
N GLY A 17 21.35 1.73 16.20
CA GLY A 17 21.08 2.74 15.18
C GLY A 17 19.77 2.57 14.42
N VAL A 18 18.87 1.69 14.87
CA VAL A 18 17.52 1.46 14.32
C VAL A 18 16.40 1.85 15.28
N GLU A 19 16.72 2.58 16.35
CA GLU A 19 15.80 2.94 17.44
C GLU A 19 14.62 3.81 16.96
N ASP A 20 14.77 4.48 15.84
CA ASP A 20 13.78 5.33 15.18
C ASP A 20 12.91 4.57 14.14
N TRP A 21 13.11 3.27 14.02
CA TRP A 21 12.34 2.42 13.11
C TRP A 21 11.28 1.62 13.84
N SER A 22 10.19 1.32 13.13
CA SER A 22 9.14 0.39 13.56
C SER A 22 8.99 -0.70 12.52
N VAL A 23 8.94 -1.95 12.95
CA VAL A 23 8.62 -3.07 12.05
C VAL A 23 7.11 -3.26 12.05
N LEU A 24 6.53 -3.16 10.86
CA LEU A 24 5.13 -3.40 10.57
C LEU A 24 5.01 -4.64 9.65
N TYR A 25 3.79 -5.07 9.35
CA TYR A 25 3.61 -6.28 8.54
C TYR A 25 4.13 -6.14 7.09
N ASP A 26 4.29 -4.92 6.59
CA ASP A 26 4.75 -4.61 5.23
C ASP A 26 6.20 -4.12 5.16
N GLY A 27 6.97 -4.22 6.27
CA GLY A 27 8.38 -3.87 6.33
C GLY A 27 8.76 -3.00 7.52
N ALA A 28 10.00 -2.52 7.53
CA ALA A 28 10.51 -1.59 8.53
C ALA A 28 10.31 -0.14 8.05
N VAL A 29 9.71 0.70 8.88
CA VAL A 29 9.29 2.06 8.54
C VAL A 29 9.85 3.06 9.54
N THR A 30 10.35 4.18 9.04
CA THR A 30 10.66 5.37 9.84
C THR A 30 10.11 6.63 9.19
N ARG A 31 10.04 7.71 9.97
CA ARG A 31 9.62 9.04 9.50
C ARG A 31 10.54 10.10 10.05
N PHE A 32 11.07 10.94 9.16
CA PHE A 32 11.94 12.06 9.51
C PHE A 32 11.21 13.40 9.41
N ALA A 33 11.43 14.28 10.39
CA ALA A 33 10.95 15.66 10.40
C ALA A 33 11.94 16.55 9.65
N THR A 34 11.75 16.71 8.35
CA THR A 34 12.70 17.47 7.51
C THR A 34 12.54 18.98 7.62
N GLY A 35 11.37 19.45 8.08
CA GLY A 35 11.04 20.86 8.24
C GLY A 35 10.79 21.57 6.91
N THR A 36 11.63 21.35 5.88
CA THR A 36 11.46 21.90 4.54
C THR A 36 11.55 20.79 3.49
N PHE A 37 10.98 21.03 2.31
CA PHE A 37 11.06 20.12 1.18
C PHE A 37 12.51 19.94 0.68
N GLU A 38 13.28 21.03 0.69
CA GLU A 38 14.71 21.04 0.30
C GLU A 38 15.56 20.13 1.18
N ARG A 39 15.41 20.22 2.50
CA ARG A 39 16.12 19.33 3.44
C ARG A 39 15.69 17.87 3.25
N GLY A 40 14.41 17.64 2.98
CA GLY A 40 13.92 16.30 2.63
C GLY A 40 14.57 15.78 1.36
N ALA A 41 14.67 16.59 0.32
CA ALA A 41 15.32 16.22 -0.94
C ALA A 41 16.81 15.93 -0.75
N ALA A 42 17.50 16.68 0.14
CA ALA A 42 18.89 16.40 0.48
C ALA A 42 19.07 15.04 1.17
N LEU A 43 18.15 14.67 2.09
CA LEU A 43 18.17 13.35 2.71
C LEU A 43 17.86 12.24 1.70
N VAL A 44 16.88 12.46 0.79
CA VAL A 44 16.57 11.51 -0.30
C VAL A 44 17.80 11.24 -1.17
N ALA A 45 18.55 12.28 -1.53
CA ALA A 45 19.77 12.11 -2.33
C ALA A 45 20.84 11.27 -1.62
N GLU A 46 20.99 11.44 -0.31
CA GLU A 46 21.92 10.65 0.48
C GLU A 46 21.42 9.20 0.65
N ILE A 47 20.12 8.99 0.88
CA ILE A 47 19.52 7.65 0.93
C ILE A 47 19.72 6.93 -0.41
N ALA A 48 19.51 7.59 -1.55
CA ALA A 48 19.73 7.00 -2.86
C ALA A 48 21.19 6.52 -3.02
N ARG A 49 22.17 7.32 -2.62
CA ARG A 49 23.59 6.92 -2.64
C ARG A 49 23.85 5.68 -1.76
N LEU A 50 23.28 5.65 -0.55
CA LEU A 50 23.42 4.51 0.37
C LEU A 50 22.77 3.24 -0.18
N ALA A 51 21.60 3.38 -0.84
CA ALA A 51 20.85 2.29 -1.46
C ALA A 51 21.62 1.66 -2.62
N GLU A 52 22.19 2.49 -3.52
CA GLU A 52 23.03 2.01 -4.61
C GLU A 52 24.27 1.26 -4.10
N GLU A 53 24.93 1.78 -3.07
CA GLU A 53 26.08 1.10 -2.46
C GLU A 53 25.71 -0.25 -1.83
N ALA A 54 24.49 -0.35 -1.26
CA ALA A 54 24.01 -1.56 -0.62
C ALA A 54 23.40 -2.56 -1.62
N GLY A 55 23.06 -2.12 -2.84
CA GLY A 55 22.25 -2.89 -3.79
C GLY A 55 20.88 -3.24 -3.23
N HIS A 56 20.33 -2.37 -2.36
CA HIS A 56 19.06 -2.56 -1.66
C HIS A 56 18.31 -1.23 -1.54
N HIS A 57 17.08 -1.17 -2.09
CA HIS A 57 16.39 0.09 -2.34
C HIS A 57 15.15 0.24 -1.49
N PRO A 58 15.05 1.35 -0.69
CA PRO A 58 13.86 1.68 0.08
C PRO A 58 12.79 2.33 -0.79
N ASP A 59 11.53 2.27 -0.30
CA ASP A 59 10.48 3.17 -0.76
C ASP A 59 10.55 4.49 0.00
N LEU A 60 10.35 5.61 -0.72
CA LEU A 60 10.45 6.96 -0.17
C LEU A 60 9.18 7.76 -0.48
N ASP A 61 8.54 8.33 0.54
CA ASP A 61 7.44 9.29 0.40
C ASP A 61 7.87 10.64 0.96
N LEU A 62 8.32 11.54 0.05
CA LEU A 62 8.72 12.90 0.40
C LEU A 62 7.53 13.85 0.31
N ARG A 63 7.17 14.44 1.44
CA ARG A 63 6.13 15.48 1.55
C ARG A 63 6.71 16.75 2.18
N TYR A 64 5.96 17.87 2.11
CA TYR A 64 6.39 19.08 2.78
C TYR A 64 6.61 18.84 4.27
N GLY A 65 7.86 19.03 4.68
CA GLY A 65 8.28 18.92 6.07
C GLY A 65 8.49 17.49 6.61
N THR A 66 8.25 16.44 5.81
CA THR A 66 8.44 15.05 6.24
C THR A 66 8.94 14.15 5.13
N LEU A 67 9.75 13.15 5.50
CA LEU A 67 10.12 12.03 4.64
C LEU A 67 9.78 10.73 5.38
N VAL A 68 8.99 9.87 4.75
CA VAL A 68 8.75 8.49 5.20
C VAL A 68 9.66 7.57 4.39
N VAL A 69 10.30 6.63 5.07
CA VAL A 69 11.18 5.62 4.47
C VAL A 69 10.66 4.25 4.88
N ARG A 70 10.50 3.34 3.91
CA ARG A 70 10.14 1.94 4.13
C ARG A 70 11.19 1.03 3.51
N LEU A 71 11.57 0.01 4.25
CA LEU A 71 12.49 -1.05 3.84
C LEU A 71 11.81 -2.41 3.90
N VAL A 72 11.93 -3.18 2.83
CA VAL A 72 11.47 -4.57 2.74
C VAL A 72 12.32 -5.30 1.71
N SER A 73 12.70 -6.53 2.00
CA SER A 73 13.43 -7.39 1.06
C SER A 73 12.43 -8.19 0.22
N HIS A 74 12.17 -7.72 -1.00
CA HIS A 74 11.15 -8.29 -1.90
C HIS A 74 11.39 -9.75 -2.26
N ASP A 75 12.65 -10.17 -2.35
CA ASP A 75 13.03 -11.54 -2.69
C ASP A 75 12.75 -12.57 -1.60
N VAL A 76 12.66 -12.11 -0.34
CA VAL A 76 12.26 -12.94 0.81
C VAL A 76 10.84 -12.62 1.31
N GLY A 77 10.21 -11.56 0.77
CA GLY A 77 8.86 -11.13 1.13
C GLY A 77 8.70 -10.69 2.58
N ASP A 78 9.79 -10.22 3.22
CA ASP A 78 9.83 -9.83 4.62
C ASP A 78 11.06 -8.96 4.89
N ILE A 79 11.29 -8.56 6.16
CA ILE A 79 12.51 -7.88 6.59
C ILE A 79 13.70 -8.85 6.66
N SER A 80 14.87 -8.34 6.34
CA SER A 80 16.12 -9.09 6.34
C SER A 80 17.26 -8.33 7.03
N THR A 81 18.41 -8.95 7.12
CA THR A 81 19.64 -8.29 7.63
C THR A 81 20.07 -7.11 6.75
N ARG A 82 19.70 -7.10 5.46
CA ARG A 82 19.96 -5.98 4.52
C ARG A 82 19.16 -4.74 4.91
N ASP A 83 17.89 -4.94 5.26
CA ASP A 83 17.00 -3.87 5.74
C ASP A 83 17.53 -3.27 7.02
N GLN A 84 17.93 -4.11 7.98
CA GLN A 84 18.51 -3.67 9.26
C GLN A 84 19.79 -2.84 9.06
N ALA A 85 20.72 -3.33 8.23
CA ALA A 85 21.98 -2.64 7.97
C ALA A 85 21.76 -1.29 7.27
N LEU A 86 20.83 -1.24 6.28
CA LEU A 86 20.54 -0.01 5.56
C LEU A 86 19.77 0.99 6.45
N ALA A 87 18.85 0.52 7.30
CA ALA A 87 18.13 1.34 8.27
C ALA A 87 19.07 2.13 9.17
N ALA A 88 20.07 1.46 9.77
CA ALA A 88 21.06 2.11 10.64
C ALA A 88 21.86 3.17 9.88
N ARG A 89 22.25 2.92 8.62
CA ARG A 89 22.98 3.89 7.78
C ARG A 89 22.11 5.10 7.44
N ILE A 90 20.83 4.90 7.14
CA ILE A 90 19.87 5.97 6.85
C ILE A 90 19.69 6.86 8.08
N SER A 91 19.49 6.28 9.26
CA SER A 91 19.36 7.03 10.50
C SER A 91 20.63 7.82 10.82
N GLN A 92 21.81 7.25 10.55
CA GLN A 92 23.08 7.98 10.70
C GLN A 92 23.18 9.17 9.73
N ALA A 93 22.78 8.99 8.49
CA ALA A 93 22.77 10.05 7.47
C ALA A 93 21.81 11.19 7.84
N ALA A 94 20.61 10.86 8.33
CA ALA A 94 19.65 11.85 8.81
C ALA A 94 20.24 12.69 9.95
N ARG A 95 20.85 12.04 10.95
CA ARG A 95 21.54 12.73 12.06
C ARG A 95 22.68 13.63 11.57
N ALA A 96 23.47 13.19 10.59
CA ALA A 96 24.56 13.97 10.00
C ALA A 96 24.04 15.26 9.31
N LEU A 97 22.82 15.23 8.76
CA LEU A 97 22.13 16.38 8.18
C LEU A 97 21.34 17.21 9.21
N GLY A 98 21.43 16.86 10.50
CA GLY A 98 20.65 17.51 11.55
C GLY A 98 19.13 17.33 11.38
N ILE A 99 18.72 16.20 10.80
CA ILE A 99 17.30 15.84 10.61
C ILE A 99 16.94 14.80 11.67
N GLU A 100 15.99 15.17 12.52
CA GLU A 100 15.54 14.32 13.62
C GLU A 100 14.44 13.35 13.16
N PRO A 101 14.37 12.16 13.76
CA PRO A 101 13.23 11.29 13.59
C PRO A 101 11.97 11.99 14.11
N ALA A 102 10.86 11.86 13.40
CA ALA A 102 9.57 12.32 13.87
C ALA A 102 8.97 11.29 14.84
N ALA A 103 8.15 11.77 15.80
CA ALA A 103 7.44 10.85 16.70
C ALA A 103 6.75 9.73 15.92
N PRO A 104 6.84 8.46 16.36
CA PRO A 104 6.33 7.33 15.63
C PRO A 104 4.81 7.46 15.46
N ARG A 105 4.37 7.60 14.22
CA ARG A 105 2.99 7.45 13.77
C ARG A 105 2.98 6.50 12.57
N ALA A 106 3.86 5.50 12.62
CA ALA A 106 3.88 4.46 11.63
C ALA A 106 2.64 3.58 11.84
N GLN A 107 1.84 3.47 10.79
CA GLN A 107 0.74 2.52 10.73
C GLN A 107 0.61 2.03 9.30
N THR A 108 0.21 0.78 9.15
CA THR A 108 -0.21 0.21 7.88
C THR A 108 -1.62 -0.28 8.02
N VAL A 109 -2.44 -0.04 7.01
CA VAL A 109 -3.83 -0.46 6.98
C VAL A 109 -3.97 -1.61 6.00
N GLN A 110 -4.61 -2.69 6.44
CA GLN A 110 -5.03 -3.80 5.61
C GLN A 110 -6.55 -3.92 5.72
N ILE A 111 -7.20 -4.21 4.60
CA ILE A 111 -8.63 -4.52 4.58
C ILE A 111 -8.75 -6.02 4.44
N SER A 112 -9.44 -6.67 5.38
CA SER A 112 -9.72 -8.10 5.31
C SER A 112 -11.12 -8.35 4.77
N ILE A 113 -11.20 -9.19 3.75
CA ILE A 113 -12.46 -9.64 3.15
C ILE A 113 -12.61 -11.13 3.39
N HIS A 114 -13.67 -11.50 4.09
CA HIS A 114 -14.00 -12.90 4.31
C HIS A 114 -14.76 -13.46 3.12
N ALA A 115 -14.31 -14.60 2.59
CA ALA A 115 -14.86 -15.21 1.38
C ALA A 115 -15.04 -16.72 1.50
N LEU A 116 -16.11 -17.26 0.90
CA LEU A 116 -16.30 -18.71 0.74
C LEU A 116 -15.48 -19.23 -0.45
N ASP A 117 -15.36 -18.44 -1.52
CA ASP A 117 -14.59 -18.72 -2.73
C ASP A 117 -13.55 -17.60 -2.93
N ILE A 118 -12.40 -17.72 -2.26
CA ILE A 118 -11.32 -16.74 -2.35
C ILE A 118 -10.88 -16.48 -3.80
N PRO A 119 -10.65 -17.50 -4.67
CA PRO A 119 -10.26 -17.26 -6.05
C PRO A 119 -11.19 -16.35 -6.83
N ALA A 120 -12.52 -16.54 -6.69
CA ALA A 120 -13.53 -15.75 -7.39
C ALA A 120 -13.59 -14.31 -6.87
N VAL A 121 -13.59 -14.14 -5.55
CA VAL A 121 -13.65 -12.80 -4.90
C VAL A 121 -12.36 -12.02 -5.14
N LEU A 122 -11.21 -12.67 -5.04
CA LEU A 122 -9.90 -12.06 -5.32
C LEU A 122 -9.81 -11.57 -6.77
N ALA A 123 -10.27 -12.36 -7.75
CA ALA A 123 -10.26 -11.94 -9.15
C ALA A 123 -11.10 -10.69 -9.40
N PHE A 124 -12.25 -10.57 -8.75
CA PHE A 124 -13.07 -9.37 -8.78
C PHE A 124 -12.34 -8.14 -8.22
N TRP A 125 -11.80 -8.25 -7.01
CA TRP A 125 -11.12 -7.12 -6.36
C TRP A 125 -9.81 -6.74 -7.07
N GLN A 126 -9.09 -7.71 -7.64
CA GLN A 126 -7.94 -7.43 -8.49
C GLN A 126 -8.32 -6.57 -9.69
N ALA A 127 -9.42 -6.91 -10.37
CA ALA A 127 -9.92 -6.13 -11.50
C ALA A 127 -10.42 -4.74 -11.07
N ALA A 128 -11.14 -4.66 -9.94
CA ALA A 128 -11.68 -3.41 -9.41
C ALA A 128 -10.59 -2.40 -9.04
N LEU A 129 -9.58 -2.86 -8.31
CA LEU A 129 -8.53 -2.00 -7.77
C LEU A 129 -7.35 -1.81 -8.74
N GLY A 130 -7.13 -2.74 -9.66
CA GLY A 130 -5.92 -2.78 -10.48
C GLY A 130 -4.68 -3.16 -9.66
N TYR A 131 -4.87 -3.93 -8.60
CA TYR A 131 -3.82 -4.36 -7.71
C TYR A 131 -3.09 -5.60 -8.22
N ASP A 132 -1.84 -5.77 -7.76
CA ASP A 132 -1.06 -6.97 -8.04
C ASP A 132 -1.33 -8.05 -6.99
N ARG A 133 -1.22 -9.32 -7.41
CA ARG A 133 -1.30 -10.45 -6.48
C ARG A 133 -0.04 -10.57 -5.64
N LEU A 134 -0.24 -10.80 -4.34
CA LEU A 134 0.80 -11.21 -3.41
C LEU A 134 0.39 -12.58 -2.81
N GLY A 135 1.05 -13.65 -3.26
CA GLY A 135 0.64 -15.01 -2.91
C GLY A 135 -0.74 -15.40 -3.44
N ASP A 136 -1.45 -16.24 -2.69
CA ASP A 136 -2.72 -16.85 -3.11
C ASP A 136 -3.96 -16.12 -2.57
N ALA A 137 -3.79 -15.25 -1.56
CA ALA A 137 -4.90 -14.68 -0.81
C ALA A 137 -4.75 -13.17 -0.50
N ASP A 138 -3.82 -12.47 -1.16
CA ASP A 138 -3.61 -11.04 -0.92
C ASP A 138 -3.49 -10.25 -2.22
N LEU A 139 -3.87 -8.97 -2.16
CA LEU A 139 -3.68 -7.97 -3.20
C LEU A 139 -2.96 -6.76 -2.63
N VAL A 140 -2.01 -6.22 -3.40
CA VAL A 140 -1.23 -5.03 -3.03
C VAL A 140 -1.28 -3.99 -4.13
N ASP A 141 -1.34 -2.72 -3.73
CA ASP A 141 -1.22 -1.60 -4.65
C ASP A 141 0.19 -1.58 -5.27
N PRO A 142 0.33 -1.66 -6.61
CA PRO A 142 1.64 -1.61 -7.27
C PRO A 142 2.42 -0.33 -6.99
N LEU A 143 1.75 0.74 -6.56
CA LEU A 143 2.37 1.99 -6.15
C LEU A 143 2.60 2.10 -4.63
N GLY A 144 2.16 1.11 -3.84
CA GLY A 144 2.31 1.08 -2.40
C GLY A 144 1.60 2.22 -1.64
N ARG A 145 0.53 2.80 -2.19
CA ARG A 145 -0.20 3.94 -1.62
C ARG A 145 -1.50 3.56 -0.93
N GLY A 146 -2.16 2.53 -1.48
CA GLY A 146 -3.41 2.01 -0.94
C GLY A 146 -3.20 0.92 0.10
N PRO A 147 -4.24 0.59 0.89
CA PRO A 147 -4.20 -0.53 1.82
C PRO A 147 -4.10 -1.85 1.07
N ALA A 148 -3.34 -2.81 1.60
CA ALA A 148 -3.39 -4.18 1.12
C ALA A 148 -4.76 -4.81 1.42
N ILE A 149 -5.20 -5.72 0.55
CA ILE A 149 -6.45 -6.49 0.74
C ILE A 149 -6.07 -7.94 1.02
N ALA A 150 -6.47 -8.45 2.17
CA ALA A 150 -6.32 -9.85 2.52
C ALA A 150 -7.65 -10.59 2.43
N PHE A 151 -7.64 -11.79 1.85
CA PHE A 151 -8.82 -12.63 1.77
C PHE A 151 -8.72 -13.76 2.78
N GLN A 152 -9.75 -13.90 3.64
CA GLN A 152 -9.79 -14.90 4.69
C GLN A 152 -10.90 -15.91 4.41
N GLN A 153 -10.55 -17.21 4.52
CA GLN A 153 -11.48 -18.29 4.24
C GLN A 153 -12.63 -18.33 5.27
N LEU A 154 -13.85 -18.39 4.78
CA LEU A 154 -15.04 -18.70 5.55
C LEU A 154 -15.39 -20.18 5.40
N ASP A 155 -15.76 -20.83 6.51
CA ASP A 155 -16.28 -22.19 6.51
C ASP A 155 -17.79 -22.25 6.20
N HIS A 156 -18.51 -21.16 6.51
CA HIS A 156 -19.97 -21.07 6.33
C HIS A 156 -20.39 -19.67 5.88
N PRO A 157 -21.51 -19.52 5.12
CA PRO A 157 -22.03 -18.22 4.73
C PRO A 157 -22.32 -17.34 5.94
N MET A 158 -21.93 -16.07 5.86
CA MET A 158 -22.31 -15.07 6.87
C MET A 158 -23.80 -14.72 6.72
N THR A 159 -24.51 -14.64 7.87
CA THR A 159 -25.95 -14.29 7.89
C THR A 159 -26.21 -12.80 7.85
N HIS A 160 -25.18 -11.97 7.94
CA HIS A 160 -25.28 -10.51 7.92
C HIS A 160 -24.55 -9.95 6.70
N HIS A 161 -25.11 -8.89 6.11
CA HIS A 161 -24.45 -8.17 5.03
C HIS A 161 -23.15 -7.56 5.52
N ASN A 162 -22.08 -7.74 4.75
CA ASN A 162 -20.82 -7.03 4.96
C ASN A 162 -21.11 -5.53 4.75
N ARG A 163 -20.72 -4.69 5.73
CA ARG A 163 -20.93 -3.22 5.69
C ARG A 163 -19.72 -2.48 5.14
N ILE A 164 -18.71 -3.22 4.70
CA ILE A 164 -17.51 -2.60 4.11
C ILE A 164 -17.85 -2.21 2.68
N HIS A 165 -17.60 -0.96 2.38
CA HIS A 165 -17.78 -0.33 1.09
C HIS A 165 -16.42 0.28 0.72
N VAL A 166 -15.99 0.11 -0.51
CA VAL A 166 -14.73 0.66 -0.99
C VAL A 166 -14.99 1.52 -2.21
N ASP A 167 -14.73 2.81 -2.09
CA ASP A 167 -14.82 3.76 -3.20
C ASP A 167 -13.47 3.84 -3.90
N ILE A 168 -13.47 3.60 -5.21
CA ILE A 168 -12.29 3.61 -6.06
C ILE A 168 -12.41 4.76 -7.05
N SER A 169 -11.67 5.84 -6.85
CA SER A 169 -11.58 6.93 -7.80
C SER A 169 -10.58 6.61 -8.91
N VAL A 170 -11.00 6.71 -10.16
CA VAL A 170 -10.17 6.45 -11.34
C VAL A 170 -10.25 7.62 -12.33
N PRO A 171 -9.23 7.82 -13.18
CA PRO A 171 -9.32 8.76 -14.29
C PRO A 171 -10.52 8.48 -15.19
N SER A 172 -11.20 9.51 -15.69
CA SER A 172 -12.42 9.37 -16.51
C SER A 172 -12.20 8.48 -17.75
N GLY A 173 -11.03 8.59 -18.37
CA GLY A 173 -10.65 7.74 -19.51
C GLY A 173 -10.41 6.26 -19.18
N GLU A 174 -10.28 5.90 -17.91
CA GLU A 174 -10.06 4.52 -17.46
C GLU A 174 -11.33 3.86 -16.89
N ALA A 175 -12.37 4.64 -16.59
CA ALA A 175 -13.55 4.15 -15.89
C ALA A 175 -14.26 3.03 -16.65
N ALA A 176 -14.50 3.19 -17.96
CA ALA A 176 -15.18 2.20 -18.78
C ALA A 176 -14.42 0.86 -18.82
N ALA A 177 -13.10 0.89 -18.99
CA ALA A 177 -12.27 -0.31 -18.98
C ALA A 177 -12.27 -1.00 -17.61
N ARG A 178 -12.33 -0.22 -16.51
CA ARG A 178 -12.44 -0.76 -15.16
C ARG A 178 -13.79 -1.43 -14.94
N VAL A 179 -14.88 -0.81 -15.36
CA VAL A 179 -16.25 -1.38 -15.32
C VAL A 179 -16.31 -2.70 -16.08
N ASP A 180 -15.79 -2.75 -17.32
CA ASP A 180 -15.76 -3.98 -18.12
C ASP A 180 -14.95 -5.10 -17.42
N ALA A 181 -13.81 -4.76 -16.83
CA ALA A 181 -12.98 -5.72 -16.11
C ALA A 181 -13.70 -6.29 -14.88
N MET A 182 -14.42 -5.46 -14.12
CA MET A 182 -15.21 -5.90 -12.97
C MET A 182 -16.34 -6.84 -13.37
N LEU A 183 -17.06 -6.54 -14.46
CA LEU A 183 -18.09 -7.43 -15.01
C LEU A 183 -17.50 -8.77 -15.46
N ALA A 184 -16.38 -8.75 -16.18
CA ALA A 184 -15.69 -9.96 -16.63
C ALA A 184 -15.16 -10.82 -15.45
N ALA A 185 -14.85 -10.21 -14.32
CA ALA A 185 -14.42 -10.88 -13.09
C ALA A 185 -15.59 -11.40 -12.22
N GLY A 186 -16.83 -11.37 -12.74
CA GLY A 186 -18.01 -11.88 -12.03
C GLY A 186 -18.72 -10.85 -11.15
N GLY A 187 -18.33 -9.58 -11.23
CA GLY A 187 -19.04 -8.49 -10.57
C GLY A 187 -20.45 -8.30 -11.15
N ARG A 188 -21.35 -7.84 -10.32
CA ARG A 188 -22.74 -7.55 -10.70
C ARG A 188 -23.04 -6.07 -10.44
N LEU A 189 -23.39 -5.34 -11.50
CA LEU A 189 -23.82 -3.95 -11.38
C LEU A 189 -25.05 -3.87 -10.47
N THR A 190 -24.99 -3.06 -9.42
CA THR A 190 -26.08 -2.87 -8.46
C THR A 190 -26.75 -1.52 -8.64
N GLU A 191 -26.00 -0.48 -9.01
CA GLU A 191 -26.50 0.86 -9.28
C GLU A 191 -25.65 1.53 -10.37
N ASN A 192 -26.32 2.23 -11.32
CA ASN A 192 -25.68 3.01 -12.39
C ASN A 192 -26.42 4.31 -12.70
N THR A 193 -27.24 4.80 -11.77
CA THR A 193 -28.09 5.97 -11.99
C THR A 193 -27.32 7.26 -12.22
N ARG A 194 -25.98 7.25 -11.97
CA ARG A 194 -25.08 8.38 -12.15
C ARG A 194 -24.03 8.15 -13.25
N GLU A 195 -24.29 7.21 -14.19
CA GLU A 195 -23.44 7.08 -15.37
C GLU A 195 -23.35 8.39 -16.15
N PRO A 196 -22.17 8.75 -16.71
CA PRO A 196 -20.94 7.95 -16.79
C PRO A 196 -19.94 8.22 -15.65
N TYR A 197 -20.35 8.65 -14.49
CA TYR A 197 -19.45 9.13 -13.43
C TYR A 197 -19.41 8.25 -12.19
N TRP A 198 -20.41 7.37 -12.01
CA TRP A 198 -20.49 6.51 -10.83
C TRP A 198 -21.19 5.19 -11.14
N TRP A 199 -20.58 4.09 -10.70
CA TRP A 199 -21.11 2.73 -10.81
C TRP A 199 -20.87 1.98 -9.50
N SER A 200 -21.90 1.31 -9.01
CA SER A 200 -21.80 0.44 -7.83
C SER A 200 -21.86 -1.03 -8.26
N PHE A 201 -20.94 -1.82 -7.75
CA PHE A 201 -20.85 -3.25 -8.03
C PHE A 201 -20.90 -4.06 -6.75
N ALA A 202 -21.51 -5.23 -6.81
CA ALA A 202 -21.33 -6.30 -5.84
C ALA A 202 -20.37 -7.34 -6.40
N ASP A 203 -19.47 -7.86 -5.55
CA ASP A 203 -18.66 -9.02 -5.84
C ASP A 203 -19.52 -10.31 -5.88
N PRO A 204 -18.95 -11.50 -6.20
CA PRO A 204 -19.72 -12.76 -6.21
C PRO A 204 -20.42 -13.10 -4.89
N GLU A 205 -19.96 -12.58 -3.76
CA GLU A 205 -20.55 -12.83 -2.42
C GLU A 205 -21.34 -11.64 -1.86
N GLY A 206 -21.42 -10.52 -2.60
CA GLY A 206 -22.25 -9.37 -2.25
C GLY A 206 -21.55 -8.22 -1.53
N ASN A 207 -20.21 -8.24 -1.41
CA ASN A 207 -19.45 -7.09 -0.93
C ASN A 207 -19.47 -5.98 -2.00
N VAL A 208 -19.55 -4.71 -1.57
CA VAL A 208 -19.78 -3.59 -2.50
C VAL A 208 -18.51 -2.79 -2.76
N ALA A 209 -18.30 -2.47 -4.02
CA ALA A 209 -17.28 -1.54 -4.50
C ALA A 209 -17.87 -0.54 -5.48
N ASP A 210 -17.47 0.72 -5.39
CA ASP A 210 -17.86 1.78 -6.31
C ASP A 210 -16.69 2.23 -7.16
N ILE A 211 -16.96 2.46 -8.44
CA ILE A 211 -16.06 3.17 -9.35
C ILE A 211 -16.56 4.58 -9.51
N ALA A 212 -15.73 5.56 -9.17
CA ALA A 212 -15.99 6.98 -9.35
C ALA A 212 -15.03 7.54 -10.40
N ALA A 213 -15.58 8.07 -11.50
CA ALA A 213 -14.81 8.80 -12.49
C ALA A 213 -14.80 10.29 -12.12
N TRP A 214 -13.59 10.87 -12.07
CA TRP A 214 -13.47 12.31 -11.86
C TRP A 214 -13.83 13.04 -13.15
N ARG A 215 -14.64 14.10 -13.05
CA ARG A 215 -15.07 14.89 -14.23
C ARG A 215 -14.09 16.00 -14.48
N ASP A 216 -13.63 16.11 -15.74
CA ASP A 216 -12.84 17.25 -16.24
C ASP A 216 -13.71 18.37 -16.80
N ASP A 217 -15.02 18.14 -16.94
CA ASP A 217 -16.00 19.00 -17.62
C ASP A 217 -17.11 19.52 -16.69
N GLU A 218 -16.91 19.47 -15.38
CA GLU A 218 -17.85 20.13 -14.45
C GLU A 218 -17.73 21.63 -14.58
N ASP A 219 -18.79 22.26 -15.12
CA ASP A 219 -18.97 23.70 -15.06
C ASP A 219 -19.02 24.13 -13.60
N GLU A 220 -18.26 25.17 -13.23
CA GLU A 220 -18.15 25.74 -11.86
C GLU A 220 -19.52 26.17 -11.24
N GLU A 221 -20.61 26.06 -11.98
CA GLU A 221 -21.98 26.45 -11.54
C GLU A 221 -22.69 25.40 -10.67
N ASN A 222 -22.10 24.20 -10.43
CA ASN A 222 -22.70 23.12 -9.65
C ASN A 222 -21.90 22.70 -8.40
N LEU A 223 -21.01 23.57 -7.91
CA LEU A 223 -20.32 23.40 -6.63
C LEU A 223 -21.07 24.05 -5.47
#